data_3e83e52f72729b91a67489d15ff01175
#
_entry.id   3e83e52f72729b91a67489d15ff01175
#
_cell.length_a   1.000
_cell.length_b   1.000
_cell.length_c   1.000
_cell.angle_alpha   90.00
_cell.angle_beta   90.00
_cell.angle_gamma   90.00
#
_symmetry.space_group_name_H-M   'P 1'
#
loop_
_entity.id
_entity.type
_entity.pdbx_description
1 polymer ?
#
loop_
_entity_poly.entity_id
_entity_poly.type
_entity_poly.pdbx_seq_one_letter_code
_entity_poly.pdbx_strand_id
1 'polypeptide(L)'
;MGAEQRTARGRAYCEMLERGQILQFREPPFPFPTVDQEFLRNQEWAELRMHKNVSYRPGEDVLRGVSGDANTIERVHSIMHNYSARVIEFVGDFLSPYKEKWNLDFASFRPLEEEGRDLPLHKRNDLLHVDAFPSRPTQGGRILRVFTNLNTKRPRVWNITESFEALAQKYAKPAGLQQIAEDDSFLTRTVQNLGAKLGITAAARTPYDMFMLRFHDYLKENTALQTKGPKTEVAFPPSATWMVFTDCVAHAVMSGQYAIEQTFLIPPRALVAPDAAPYRILEGLAGRPLAG
;
A
#
# COMPACT_ATOMS: atom_id res chain seq x y z
N MET A 1 -13.27 22.93 -18.27
CA MET A 1 -12.20 23.15 -17.26
C MET A 1 -10.87 23.22 -18.02
N GLY A 2 -10.12 24.33 -17.93
CA GLY A 2 -8.86 24.54 -18.63
C GLY A 2 -7.72 23.62 -18.11
N ALA A 3 -6.63 23.47 -18.88
CA ALA A 3 -5.49 22.65 -18.50
C ALA A 3 -4.86 23.08 -17.15
N GLU A 4 -4.70 24.38 -16.93
CA GLU A 4 -4.15 24.93 -15.70
C GLU A 4 -5.00 24.59 -14.46
N GLN A 5 -6.33 24.66 -14.58
CA GLN A 5 -7.23 24.27 -13.49
C GLN A 5 -7.15 22.77 -13.16
N ARG A 6 -6.99 21.92 -14.17
CA ARG A 6 -6.78 20.47 -13.96
C ARG A 6 -5.47 20.21 -13.22
N THR A 7 -4.38 20.87 -13.63
CA THR A 7 -3.07 20.73 -12.99
C THR A 7 -3.08 21.22 -11.54
N ALA A 8 -3.66 22.38 -11.27
CA ALA A 8 -3.79 22.92 -9.91
C ALA A 8 -4.62 21.99 -9.00
N ARG A 9 -5.72 21.45 -9.54
CA ARG A 9 -6.57 20.50 -8.81
C ARG A 9 -5.86 19.17 -8.54
N GLY A 10 -5.14 18.62 -9.53
CA GLY A 10 -4.32 17.43 -9.37
C GLY A 10 -3.25 17.62 -8.28
N ARG A 11 -2.58 18.79 -8.26
CA ARG A 11 -1.62 19.14 -7.22
C ARG A 11 -2.24 19.18 -5.82
N ALA A 12 -3.43 19.78 -5.68
CA ALA A 12 -4.13 19.82 -4.39
C ALA A 12 -4.49 18.41 -3.89
N TYR A 13 -4.94 17.52 -4.77
CA TYR A 13 -5.23 16.13 -4.39
C TYR A 13 -3.96 15.36 -4.01
N CYS A 14 -2.83 15.56 -4.71
CA CYS A 14 -1.55 14.98 -4.32
C CYS A 14 -1.16 15.44 -2.92
N GLU A 15 -1.25 16.74 -2.63
CA GLU A 15 -0.93 17.29 -1.31
C GLU A 15 -1.84 16.73 -0.21
N MET A 16 -3.14 16.63 -0.43
CA MET A 16 -4.09 16.01 0.51
C MET A 16 -3.67 14.57 0.85
N LEU A 17 -3.36 13.77 -0.16
CA LEU A 17 -2.91 12.39 0.02
C LEU A 17 -1.56 12.34 0.76
N GLU A 18 -0.59 13.16 0.36
CA GLU A 18 0.74 13.20 0.98
C GLU A 18 0.68 13.57 2.47
N ARG A 19 -0.30 14.40 2.87
CA ARG A 19 -0.59 14.76 4.26
C ARG A 19 -1.45 13.73 5.00
N GLY A 20 -1.66 12.54 4.42
CA GLY A 20 -2.32 11.41 5.07
C GLY A 20 -3.85 11.43 4.97
N GLN A 21 -4.45 12.21 4.06
CA GLN A 21 -5.88 12.13 3.81
C GLN A 21 -6.21 10.93 2.91
N ILE A 22 -7.44 10.43 3.06
CA ILE A 22 -8.01 9.38 2.21
C ILE A 22 -8.98 10.05 1.24
N LEU A 23 -8.78 9.86 -0.07
CA LEU A 23 -9.72 10.31 -1.09
C LEU A 23 -10.63 9.17 -1.48
N GLN A 24 -11.94 9.36 -1.34
CA GLN A 24 -12.95 8.34 -1.61
C GLN A 24 -13.89 8.76 -2.73
N PHE A 25 -14.22 7.81 -3.61
CA PHE A 25 -15.23 7.87 -4.65
C PHE A 25 -16.34 6.87 -4.33
N ARG A 26 -17.58 7.25 -4.58
CA ARG A 26 -18.73 6.36 -4.34
C ARG A 26 -18.74 5.14 -5.26
N GLU A 27 -18.22 5.31 -6.47
CA GLU A 27 -18.10 4.29 -7.51
C GLU A 27 -16.70 4.39 -8.15
N PRO A 28 -16.24 3.35 -8.88
CA PRO A 28 -14.97 3.43 -9.61
C PRO A 28 -14.98 4.63 -10.57
N PRO A 29 -14.03 5.56 -10.46
CA PRO A 29 -13.94 6.71 -11.36
C PRO A 29 -13.32 6.36 -12.73
N PHE A 30 -13.26 5.08 -13.05
CA PHE A 30 -12.76 4.50 -14.30
C PHE A 30 -13.63 3.32 -14.72
N PRO A 31 -13.65 2.95 -16.02
CA PRO A 31 -14.43 1.80 -16.49
C PRO A 31 -13.98 0.50 -15.82
N PHE A 32 -14.91 -0.16 -15.13
CA PHE A 32 -14.72 -1.49 -14.57
C PHE A 32 -16.01 -2.29 -14.77
N PRO A 33 -16.09 -3.12 -15.83
CA PRO A 33 -17.31 -3.80 -16.22
C PRO A 33 -17.89 -4.68 -15.11
N THR A 34 -19.21 -4.62 -14.91
CA THR A 34 -19.91 -5.40 -13.89
C THR A 34 -19.70 -6.90 -14.09
N VAL A 35 -19.67 -7.37 -15.36
CA VAL A 35 -19.41 -8.77 -15.70
C VAL A 35 -18.03 -9.26 -15.20
N ASP A 36 -17.02 -8.39 -15.21
CA ASP A 36 -15.68 -8.70 -14.71
C ASP A 36 -15.68 -8.77 -13.18
N GLN A 37 -16.36 -7.82 -12.53
CA GLN A 37 -16.51 -7.82 -11.07
C GLN A 37 -17.28 -9.06 -10.58
N GLU A 38 -18.36 -9.44 -11.28
CA GLU A 38 -19.15 -10.64 -10.99
C GLU A 38 -18.31 -11.90 -11.19
N PHE A 39 -17.56 -11.98 -12.27
CA PHE A 39 -16.66 -13.10 -12.50
C PHE A 39 -15.70 -13.31 -11.34
N LEU A 40 -15.04 -12.24 -10.89
CA LEU A 40 -14.11 -12.31 -9.74
C LEU A 40 -14.80 -12.74 -8.45
N ARG A 41 -16.04 -12.30 -8.18
CA ARG A 41 -16.76 -12.67 -6.96
C ARG A 41 -17.27 -14.11 -6.95
N ASN A 42 -17.57 -14.66 -8.14
CA ASN A 42 -18.23 -15.96 -8.28
C ASN A 42 -17.25 -17.14 -8.38
N GLN A 43 -15.94 -16.89 -8.40
CA GLN A 43 -14.94 -17.97 -8.40
C GLN A 43 -14.79 -18.60 -7.01
N GLU A 44 -14.52 -19.92 -6.98
CA GLU A 44 -14.15 -20.61 -5.76
C GLU A 44 -12.68 -20.33 -5.43
N TRP A 45 -12.46 -19.43 -4.48
CA TRP A 45 -11.13 -19.06 -4.00
C TRP A 45 -10.63 -19.91 -2.82
N ALA A 46 -11.31 -21.03 -2.51
CA ALA A 46 -11.02 -21.87 -1.36
C ALA A 46 -9.60 -22.45 -1.33
N GLU A 47 -9.01 -22.69 -2.50
CA GLU A 47 -7.63 -23.18 -2.62
C GLU A 47 -6.57 -22.11 -2.30
N LEU A 48 -6.95 -20.84 -2.27
CA LEU A 48 -6.08 -19.74 -1.88
C LEU A 48 -5.74 -19.68 -0.39
N ARG A 49 -6.08 -20.70 0.39
CA ARG A 49 -5.73 -20.77 1.83
C ARG A 49 -4.24 -20.55 2.10
N MET A 50 -3.38 -20.87 1.14
CA MET A 50 -1.92 -20.66 1.23
C MET A 50 -1.46 -19.32 0.63
N HIS A 51 -2.19 -18.75 -0.33
CA HIS A 51 -1.86 -17.47 -0.95
C HIS A 51 -2.95 -16.46 -0.62
N LYS A 52 -2.60 -15.39 0.07
CA LYS A 52 -3.55 -14.37 0.55
C LYS A 52 -4.29 -13.64 -0.58
N ASN A 53 -3.67 -13.46 -1.74
CA ASN A 53 -4.15 -12.60 -2.82
C ASN A 53 -3.78 -13.16 -4.18
N VAL A 54 -4.62 -12.89 -5.16
CA VAL A 54 -4.25 -12.91 -6.58
C VAL A 54 -3.40 -11.69 -6.85
N SER A 55 -2.28 -11.83 -7.52
CA SER A 55 -1.33 -10.75 -7.79
C SER A 55 -1.03 -10.67 -9.28
N TYR A 56 -1.17 -9.48 -9.86
CA TYR A 56 -0.80 -9.18 -11.23
C TYR A 56 0.35 -8.18 -11.25
N ARG A 57 1.36 -8.43 -12.07
CA ARG A 57 2.54 -7.59 -12.25
C ARG A 57 2.49 -6.88 -13.59
N PRO A 58 2.10 -5.61 -13.65
CA PRO A 58 1.88 -4.92 -14.92
C PRO A 58 3.13 -4.80 -15.79
N GLY A 59 4.32 -4.64 -15.17
CA GLY A 59 5.58 -4.51 -15.91
C GLY A 59 6.06 -5.80 -16.58
N GLU A 60 5.60 -6.96 -16.10
CA GLU A 60 5.97 -8.30 -16.59
C GLU A 60 4.81 -8.97 -17.32
N ASP A 61 3.59 -8.42 -17.22
CA ASP A 61 2.32 -9.01 -17.64
C ASP A 61 2.08 -10.42 -17.03
N VAL A 62 2.40 -10.61 -15.75
CA VAL A 62 2.36 -11.91 -15.08
C VAL A 62 1.32 -11.93 -13.98
N LEU A 63 0.43 -12.93 -14.03
CA LEU A 63 -0.53 -13.26 -12.98
C LEU A 63 0.03 -14.35 -12.06
N ARG A 64 -0.19 -14.22 -10.74
CA ARG A 64 0.19 -15.22 -9.71
C ARG A 64 -0.92 -15.42 -8.69
N GLY A 65 -0.94 -16.59 -8.05
CA GLY A 65 -1.90 -16.89 -6.98
C GLY A 65 -3.29 -17.26 -7.49
N VAL A 66 -3.39 -17.74 -8.72
CA VAL A 66 -4.61 -18.30 -9.31
C VAL A 66 -4.37 -19.76 -9.61
N SER A 67 -5.33 -20.62 -9.27
CA SER A 67 -5.43 -22.01 -9.68
C SER A 67 -6.78 -22.23 -10.36
N GLY A 68 -6.86 -23.20 -11.25
CA GLY A 68 -8.07 -23.52 -11.99
C GLY A 68 -7.75 -23.99 -13.41
N ASP A 69 -8.77 -24.10 -14.26
CA ASP A 69 -8.59 -24.39 -15.66
C ASP A 69 -7.98 -23.20 -16.43
N ALA A 70 -7.45 -23.48 -17.63
CA ALA A 70 -6.77 -22.47 -18.43
C ALA A 70 -7.65 -21.26 -18.78
N ASN A 71 -8.95 -21.48 -19.03
CA ASN A 71 -9.88 -20.40 -19.38
C ASN A 71 -10.13 -19.47 -18.17
N THR A 72 -10.28 -20.04 -16.99
CA THR A 72 -10.42 -19.27 -15.74
C THR A 72 -9.17 -18.42 -15.47
N ILE A 73 -7.98 -19.01 -15.59
CA ILE A 73 -6.70 -18.30 -15.39
C ILE A 73 -6.56 -17.16 -16.40
N GLU A 74 -6.82 -17.41 -17.69
CA GLU A 74 -6.75 -16.39 -18.74
C GLU A 74 -7.78 -15.27 -18.51
N ARG A 75 -8.99 -15.61 -18.07
CA ARG A 75 -10.03 -14.62 -17.78
C ARG A 75 -9.64 -13.73 -16.58
N VAL A 76 -9.13 -14.31 -15.51
CA VAL A 76 -8.63 -13.53 -14.36
C VAL A 76 -7.46 -12.64 -14.77
N HIS A 77 -6.53 -13.16 -15.60
CA HIS A 77 -5.41 -12.38 -16.12
C HIS A 77 -5.91 -11.16 -16.90
N SER A 78 -6.81 -11.37 -17.87
CA SER A 78 -7.41 -10.29 -18.67
C SER A 78 -8.10 -9.22 -17.79
N ILE A 79 -8.85 -9.64 -16.77
CA ILE A 79 -9.52 -8.72 -15.85
C ILE A 79 -8.51 -7.90 -15.05
N MET A 80 -7.48 -8.53 -14.48
CA MET A 80 -6.46 -7.85 -13.69
C MET A 80 -5.62 -6.90 -14.54
N HIS A 81 -5.27 -7.30 -15.76
CA HIS A 81 -4.59 -6.46 -16.75
C HIS A 81 -5.42 -5.20 -17.07
N ASN A 82 -6.69 -5.38 -17.45
CA ASN A 82 -7.58 -4.28 -17.81
C ASN A 82 -7.84 -3.35 -16.62
N TYR A 83 -8.06 -3.89 -15.42
CA TYR A 83 -8.21 -3.08 -14.21
C TYR A 83 -6.96 -2.22 -13.98
N SER A 84 -5.78 -2.83 -13.99
CA SER A 84 -4.52 -2.13 -13.82
C SER A 84 -4.35 -1.00 -14.84
N ALA A 85 -4.56 -1.26 -16.13
CA ALA A 85 -4.45 -0.27 -17.20
C ALA A 85 -5.39 0.93 -16.96
N ARG A 86 -6.66 0.68 -16.59
CA ARG A 86 -7.64 1.75 -16.32
C ARG A 86 -7.31 2.56 -15.08
N VAL A 87 -6.83 1.92 -14.03
CA VAL A 87 -6.37 2.66 -12.83
C VAL A 87 -5.16 3.53 -13.14
N ILE A 88 -4.20 3.04 -13.91
CA ILE A 88 -2.99 3.79 -14.33
C ILE A 88 -3.40 5.04 -15.13
N GLU A 89 -4.28 4.88 -16.13
CA GLU A 89 -4.82 5.99 -16.92
C GLU A 89 -5.49 7.04 -16.02
N PHE A 90 -6.41 6.58 -15.16
CA PHE A 90 -7.13 7.46 -14.26
C PHE A 90 -6.20 8.21 -13.29
N VAL A 91 -5.29 7.51 -12.63
CA VAL A 91 -4.32 8.13 -11.69
C VAL A 91 -3.43 9.13 -12.41
N GLY A 92 -2.99 8.83 -13.64
CA GLY A 92 -2.18 9.73 -14.45
C GLY A 92 -2.88 11.06 -14.76
N ASP A 93 -4.18 11.04 -14.94
CA ASP A 93 -4.95 12.24 -15.23
C ASP A 93 -5.43 12.95 -13.96
N PHE A 94 -5.83 12.19 -12.92
CA PHE A 94 -6.35 12.72 -11.67
C PHE A 94 -5.25 13.28 -10.76
N LEU A 95 -4.12 12.59 -10.66
CA LEU A 95 -2.92 12.99 -9.91
C LEU A 95 -1.79 13.36 -10.86
N SER A 96 -2.06 14.28 -11.78
CA SER A 96 -1.17 14.66 -12.87
C SER A 96 0.29 15.00 -12.47
N PRO A 97 0.61 15.52 -11.27
CA PRO A 97 1.99 15.70 -10.81
C PRO A 97 2.80 14.40 -10.74
N TYR A 98 2.15 13.25 -10.56
CA TYR A 98 2.81 11.94 -10.48
C TYR A 98 2.92 11.23 -11.83
N LYS A 99 2.19 11.69 -12.86
CA LYS A 99 2.13 11.05 -14.17
C LYS A 99 3.55 10.78 -14.70
N GLU A 100 3.80 9.55 -15.13
CA GLU A 100 5.08 9.07 -15.68
C GLU A 100 6.31 9.18 -14.74
N LYS A 101 6.09 9.49 -13.45
CA LYS A 101 7.17 9.59 -12.46
C LYS A 101 7.17 8.46 -11.43
N TRP A 102 6.08 7.71 -11.33
CA TRP A 102 5.98 6.56 -10.42
C TRP A 102 6.72 5.33 -10.93
N ASN A 103 7.06 4.44 -10.02
CA ASN A 103 7.35 3.06 -10.35
C ASN A 103 6.08 2.24 -10.10
N LEU A 104 5.59 1.56 -11.15
CA LEU A 104 4.39 0.76 -11.05
C LEU A 104 4.67 -0.54 -10.31
N ASP A 105 3.88 -0.83 -9.28
CA ASP A 105 3.94 -2.06 -8.51
C ASP A 105 2.70 -2.94 -8.81
N PHE A 106 2.41 -3.92 -7.98
CA PHE A 106 1.40 -4.94 -8.26
C PHE A 106 -0.01 -4.39 -8.20
N ALA A 107 -0.90 -4.95 -9.05
CA ALA A 107 -2.32 -5.02 -8.77
C ALA A 107 -2.61 -6.31 -8.00
N SER A 108 -3.51 -6.26 -7.03
CA SER A 108 -3.85 -7.42 -6.21
C SER A 108 -5.36 -7.52 -6.01
N PHE A 109 -5.90 -8.72 -6.14
CA PHE A 109 -7.27 -9.01 -5.75
C PHE A 109 -7.29 -9.84 -4.46
N ARG A 110 -8.11 -9.42 -3.50
CA ARG A 110 -8.28 -9.96 -2.16
C ARG A 110 -9.64 -10.63 -2.03
N PRO A 111 -9.79 -11.90 -2.42
CA PRO A 111 -11.09 -12.57 -2.47
C PRO A 111 -11.64 -12.98 -1.10
N LEU A 112 -10.77 -13.09 -0.09
CA LEU A 112 -11.15 -13.64 1.21
C LEU A 112 -11.60 -12.53 2.18
N GLU A 113 -12.51 -12.90 3.08
CA GLU A 113 -12.89 -12.05 4.21
C GLU A 113 -11.70 -11.84 5.15
N GLU A 114 -11.52 -10.61 5.62
CA GLU A 114 -10.44 -10.26 6.55
C GLU A 114 -10.82 -10.55 8.00
N GLU A 115 -12.10 -10.45 8.35
CA GLU A 115 -12.59 -10.71 9.70
C GLU A 115 -12.39 -12.18 10.10
N GLY A 116 -11.92 -12.41 11.32
CA GLY A 116 -11.78 -13.74 11.90
C GLY A 116 -10.65 -14.60 11.31
N ARG A 117 -9.71 -14.04 10.55
CA ARG A 117 -8.57 -14.80 10.01
C ARG A 117 -7.57 -15.14 11.10
N ASP A 118 -7.25 -16.44 11.22
CA ASP A 118 -6.15 -16.89 12.07
C ASP A 118 -4.82 -16.81 11.32
N LEU A 119 -4.05 -15.76 11.60
CA LEU A 119 -2.78 -15.47 10.95
C LEU A 119 -1.70 -15.16 12.00
N PRO A 120 -0.42 -15.52 11.71
CA PRO A 120 0.71 -15.04 12.51
C PRO A 120 0.71 -13.53 12.68
N LEU A 121 1.14 -13.02 13.83
CA LEU A 121 1.06 -11.63 14.24
C LEU A 121 1.44 -10.63 13.11
N HIS A 122 2.62 -10.81 12.52
CA HIS A 122 3.14 -9.89 11.49
C HIS A 122 2.40 -10.01 10.15
N LYS A 123 1.59 -11.07 9.94
CA LYS A 123 0.76 -11.26 8.75
C LYS A 123 -0.68 -10.77 8.93
N ARG A 124 -1.07 -10.38 10.12
CA ARG A 124 -2.40 -9.84 10.44
C ARG A 124 -2.57 -8.45 9.85
N ASN A 125 -3.68 -8.23 9.16
CA ASN A 125 -4.06 -6.92 8.64
C ASN A 125 -5.01 -6.17 9.57
N ASP A 126 -5.61 -6.86 10.53
CA ASP A 126 -6.53 -6.32 11.56
C ASP A 126 -5.80 -5.66 12.75
N LEU A 127 -4.48 -5.53 12.68
CA LEU A 127 -3.65 -4.77 13.60
C LEU A 127 -3.20 -3.46 12.94
N LEU A 128 -3.22 -2.36 13.70
CA LEU A 128 -2.74 -1.05 13.24
C LEU A 128 -1.28 -1.14 12.81
N HIS A 129 -1.00 -0.74 11.58
CA HIS A 129 0.34 -0.71 10.99
C HIS A 129 0.41 0.30 9.86
N VAL A 130 1.61 0.70 9.50
CA VAL A 130 1.93 1.36 8.22
C VAL A 130 2.54 0.34 7.28
N ASP A 131 2.34 0.50 5.98
CA ASP A 131 2.92 -0.43 5.00
C ASP A 131 4.44 -0.23 4.86
N ALA A 132 5.14 -1.35 4.76
CA ALA A 132 6.53 -1.45 4.36
C ALA A 132 6.75 -2.75 3.58
N PHE A 133 7.63 -2.74 2.58
CA PHE A 133 7.81 -3.89 1.69
C PHE A 133 9.14 -4.62 1.97
N PRO A 134 9.10 -5.87 2.47
CA PRO A 134 10.32 -6.65 2.74
C PRO A 134 11.17 -6.94 1.49
N SER A 135 10.58 -6.99 0.30
CA SER A 135 11.28 -7.35 -0.95
C SER A 135 11.46 -6.19 -1.92
N ARG A 136 10.91 -5.02 -1.63
CA ARG A 136 10.86 -3.88 -2.55
C ARG A 136 11.11 -2.58 -1.79
N PRO A 137 12.37 -2.26 -1.49
CA PRO A 137 12.72 -1.01 -0.80
C PRO A 137 12.22 0.20 -1.59
N THR A 138 11.69 1.19 -0.90
CA THR A 138 11.14 2.39 -1.51
C THR A 138 12.14 3.53 -1.59
N GLN A 139 13.24 3.45 -0.84
CA GLN A 139 14.32 4.46 -0.78
C GLN A 139 13.78 5.87 -0.50
N GLY A 140 12.84 5.98 0.44
CA GLY A 140 12.15 7.24 0.77
C GLY A 140 10.92 7.52 -0.10
N GLY A 141 10.64 6.71 -1.12
CA GLY A 141 9.41 6.79 -1.91
C GLY A 141 8.17 6.39 -1.10
N ARG A 142 7.01 6.84 -1.58
CA ARG A 142 5.71 6.66 -0.93
C ARG A 142 4.93 5.50 -1.56
N ILE A 143 4.10 4.83 -0.77
CA ILE A 143 3.27 3.70 -1.20
C ILE A 143 1.83 4.20 -1.40
N LEU A 144 1.51 4.65 -2.61
CA LEU A 144 0.14 5.01 -2.99
C LEU A 144 -0.63 3.76 -3.40
N ARG A 145 -1.79 3.54 -2.80
CA ARG A 145 -2.70 2.47 -3.21
C ARG A 145 -4.06 3.01 -3.61
N VAL A 146 -4.59 2.43 -4.68
CA VAL A 146 -5.95 2.65 -5.16
C VAL A 146 -6.73 1.37 -4.97
N PHE A 147 -7.70 1.40 -4.08
CA PHE A 147 -8.56 0.25 -3.76
C PHE A 147 -9.94 0.42 -4.36
N THR A 148 -10.58 -0.70 -4.70
CA THR A 148 -12.02 -0.76 -5.03
C THR A 148 -12.66 -1.90 -4.26
N ASN A 149 -13.77 -1.62 -3.56
CA ASN A 149 -14.58 -2.63 -2.90
C ASN A 149 -15.53 -3.28 -3.91
N LEU A 150 -15.28 -4.54 -4.27
CA LEU A 150 -16.14 -5.29 -5.19
C LEU A 150 -17.31 -5.98 -4.48
N ASN A 151 -17.40 -5.94 -3.15
CA ASN A 151 -18.54 -6.48 -2.44
C ASN A 151 -19.80 -5.67 -2.78
N THR A 152 -20.91 -6.34 -3.03
CA THR A 152 -22.17 -5.68 -3.42
C THR A 152 -23.11 -5.40 -2.25
N LYS A 153 -22.79 -5.93 -1.05
CA LYS A 153 -23.69 -5.88 0.12
C LYS A 153 -23.05 -5.27 1.36
N ARG A 154 -21.73 -5.47 1.54
CA ARG A 154 -21.04 -5.09 2.78
C ARG A 154 -19.92 -4.08 2.52
N PRO A 155 -19.73 -3.11 3.42
CA PRO A 155 -18.57 -2.23 3.36
C PRO A 155 -17.29 -3.02 3.66
N ARG A 156 -16.15 -2.47 3.23
CA ARG A 156 -14.85 -2.79 3.78
C ARG A 156 -14.55 -1.81 4.90
N VAL A 157 -14.23 -2.32 6.08
CA VAL A 157 -14.07 -1.50 7.29
C VAL A 157 -12.61 -1.46 7.69
N TRP A 158 -12.10 -0.26 7.86
CA TRP A 158 -10.77 0.01 8.41
C TRP A 158 -10.87 0.76 9.74
N ASN A 159 -9.94 0.50 10.63
CA ASN A 159 -9.58 1.43 11.69
C ASN A 159 -8.34 2.19 11.26
N ILE A 160 -8.37 3.51 11.35
CA ILE A 160 -7.20 4.37 11.21
C ILE A 160 -6.90 5.02 12.56
N THR A 161 -5.68 5.54 12.73
CA THR A 161 -5.27 6.17 13.97
C THR A 161 -4.62 7.52 13.70
N GLU A 162 -3.80 8.00 14.61
CA GLU A 162 -3.11 9.30 14.54
C GLU A 162 -2.24 9.44 13.28
N SER A 163 -1.84 10.66 12.97
CA SER A 163 -0.93 10.94 11.86
C SER A 163 0.41 10.20 12.02
N PHE A 164 1.09 9.97 10.89
CA PHE A 164 2.43 9.37 10.91
C PHE A 164 3.40 10.14 11.80
N GLU A 165 3.35 11.47 11.74
CA GLU A 165 4.20 12.33 12.58
C GLU A 165 3.96 12.08 14.07
N ALA A 166 2.70 12.04 14.53
CA ALA A 166 2.37 11.78 15.92
C ALA A 166 2.82 10.37 16.37
N LEU A 167 2.64 9.36 15.50
CA LEU A 167 3.11 8.00 15.77
C LEU A 167 4.65 7.94 15.81
N ALA A 168 5.32 8.61 14.89
CA ALA A 168 6.79 8.66 14.85
C ALA A 168 7.35 9.35 16.09
N GLN A 169 6.79 10.48 16.50
CA GLN A 169 7.20 11.17 17.74
C GLN A 169 7.07 10.27 18.98
N LYS A 170 6.01 9.46 19.06
CA LYS A 170 5.77 8.56 20.20
C LYS A 170 6.62 7.29 20.16
N TYR A 171 6.78 6.71 18.98
CA TYR A 171 7.22 5.32 18.85
C TYR A 171 8.52 5.13 18.05
N ALA A 172 9.05 6.13 17.32
CA ALA A 172 10.24 5.93 16.51
C ALA A 172 11.48 5.60 17.37
N LYS A 173 11.66 6.31 18.49
CA LYS A 173 12.76 6.05 19.42
C LYS A 173 12.69 4.64 20.04
N PRO A 174 11.58 4.20 20.67
CA PRO A 174 11.49 2.84 21.20
C PRO A 174 11.48 1.75 20.11
N ALA A 175 11.11 2.07 18.88
CA ALA A 175 11.23 1.17 17.73
C ALA A 175 12.68 1.06 17.19
N GLY A 176 13.64 1.83 17.75
CA GLY A 176 15.06 1.72 17.42
C GLY A 176 15.55 2.63 16.29
N LEU A 177 14.89 3.78 16.06
CA LEU A 177 15.28 4.72 14.99
C LEU A 177 16.74 5.15 15.09
N GLN A 178 17.21 5.56 16.28
CA GLN A 178 18.58 6.04 16.47
C GLN A 178 19.60 4.94 16.18
N GLN A 179 19.35 3.73 16.69
CA GLN A 179 20.23 2.59 16.47
C GLN A 179 20.39 2.27 14.97
N ILE A 180 19.26 2.27 14.22
CA ILE A 180 19.30 2.02 12.77
C ILE A 180 19.98 3.16 12.03
N ALA A 181 19.74 4.41 12.45
CA ALA A 181 20.35 5.59 11.85
C ALA A 181 21.89 5.63 12.03
N GLU A 182 22.41 5.14 13.16
CA GLU A 182 23.83 5.15 13.50
C GLU A 182 24.61 3.93 12.97
N ASP A 183 23.91 2.86 12.56
CA ASP A 183 24.56 1.61 12.17
C ASP A 183 24.96 1.59 10.69
N ASP A 184 26.13 2.18 10.39
CA ASP A 184 26.73 2.17 9.06
C ASP A 184 27.08 0.74 8.56
N SER A 185 27.18 -0.25 9.46
CA SER A 185 27.50 -1.65 9.09
C SER A 185 26.30 -2.40 8.50
N PHE A 186 25.08 -1.92 8.75
CA PHE A 186 23.85 -2.54 8.29
C PHE A 186 23.71 -2.49 6.75
N LEU A 187 24.15 -1.39 6.15
CA LEU A 187 24.12 -1.22 4.68
C LEU A 187 24.91 -2.32 3.96
N THR A 188 26.06 -2.72 4.51
CA THR A 188 26.95 -3.69 3.90
C THR A 188 26.48 -5.14 4.09
N ARG A 189 25.93 -5.49 5.24
CA ARG A 189 25.51 -6.87 5.57
C ARG A 189 24.20 -7.31 4.93
N THR A 190 23.23 -6.40 4.79
CA THR A 190 21.91 -6.75 4.23
C THR A 190 21.99 -6.99 2.73
N VAL A 191 22.82 -6.25 2.01
CA VAL A 191 23.08 -6.44 0.57
C VAL A 191 23.70 -7.81 0.29
N GLN A 192 24.64 -8.27 1.14
CA GLN A 192 25.33 -9.55 0.94
C GLN A 192 24.46 -10.78 1.26
N ASN A 193 23.57 -10.71 2.26
CA ASN A 193 22.82 -11.87 2.72
C ASN A 193 21.51 -12.13 1.97
N LEU A 194 20.85 -11.11 1.42
CA LEU A 194 19.60 -11.29 0.65
C LEU A 194 19.87 -11.58 -0.83
N GLY A 195 20.88 -10.95 -1.40
CA GLY A 195 21.27 -11.18 -2.81
C GLY A 195 21.72 -12.62 -3.06
N ALA A 196 22.42 -13.23 -2.10
CA ALA A 196 22.90 -14.60 -2.19
C ALA A 196 21.78 -15.66 -2.07
N LYS A 197 20.67 -15.38 -1.41
CA LYS A 197 19.58 -16.35 -1.20
C LYS A 197 18.46 -16.32 -2.24
N LEU A 198 18.34 -15.27 -3.04
CA LEU A 198 17.18 -15.07 -3.93
C LEU A 198 17.52 -14.87 -5.41
N GLY A 199 18.81 -14.85 -5.79
CA GLY A 199 19.21 -14.69 -7.21
C GLY A 199 18.72 -13.35 -7.84
N ILE A 200 18.28 -12.39 -7.01
CA ILE A 200 17.78 -11.08 -7.43
C ILE A 200 18.82 -10.05 -6.96
N THR A 201 19.24 -9.17 -7.83
CA THR A 201 19.91 -7.93 -7.47
C THR A 201 18.91 -7.06 -6.69
N ALA A 202 18.72 -7.37 -5.40
CA ALA A 202 17.87 -6.57 -4.52
C ALA A 202 18.50 -5.18 -4.43
N ALA A 203 17.74 -4.14 -4.79
CA ALA A 203 18.17 -2.78 -4.56
C ALA A 203 18.56 -2.62 -3.07
N ALA A 204 19.72 -1.98 -2.81
CA ALA A 204 20.20 -1.78 -1.46
C ALA A 204 19.14 -1.05 -0.63
N ARG A 205 18.87 -1.56 0.58
CA ARG A 205 17.97 -0.89 1.52
C ARG A 205 18.67 0.28 2.16
N THR A 206 17.97 1.39 2.23
CA THR A 206 18.40 2.55 3.01
C THR A 206 18.08 2.35 4.50
N PRO A 207 18.69 3.12 5.43
CA PRO A 207 18.27 3.16 6.85
C PRO A 207 16.76 3.43 6.98
N TYR A 208 16.19 4.26 6.11
CA TYR A 208 14.75 4.49 6.05
C TYR A 208 13.95 3.20 5.79
N ASP A 209 14.32 2.43 4.77
CA ASP A 209 13.62 1.17 4.45
C ASP A 209 13.71 0.16 5.60
N MET A 210 14.88 0.09 6.25
CA MET A 210 15.10 -0.78 7.42
C MET A 210 14.20 -0.36 8.59
N PHE A 211 14.15 0.94 8.86
CA PHE A 211 13.34 1.46 9.94
C PHE A 211 11.85 1.24 9.67
N MET A 212 11.36 1.50 8.45
CA MET A 212 9.93 1.31 8.12
C MET A 212 9.48 -0.15 8.29
N LEU A 213 10.32 -1.13 7.94
CA LEU A 213 10.04 -2.55 8.22
C LEU A 213 9.96 -2.81 9.73
N ARG A 214 10.93 -2.30 10.49
CA ARG A 214 10.93 -2.42 11.95
C ARG A 214 9.74 -1.72 12.58
N PHE A 215 9.36 -0.54 12.07
CA PHE A 215 8.24 0.24 12.58
C PHE A 215 6.90 -0.42 12.30
N HIS A 216 6.73 -1.02 11.10
CA HIS A 216 5.58 -1.86 10.76
C HIS A 216 5.37 -2.97 11.81
N ASP A 217 6.42 -3.73 12.11
CA ASP A 217 6.35 -4.82 13.08
C ASP A 217 6.12 -4.30 14.50
N TYR A 218 6.85 -3.26 14.89
CA TYR A 218 6.72 -2.62 16.21
C TYR A 218 5.30 -2.14 16.49
N LEU A 219 4.64 -1.50 15.51
CA LEU A 219 3.26 -1.04 15.68
C LEU A 219 2.31 -2.22 15.91
N LYS A 220 2.48 -3.32 15.17
CA LYS A 220 1.67 -4.55 15.36
C LYS A 220 1.91 -5.22 16.71
N GLU A 221 3.14 -5.21 17.19
CA GLU A 221 3.54 -5.77 18.48
C GLU A 221 3.11 -4.90 19.68
N ASN A 222 2.86 -3.60 19.46
CA ASN A 222 2.55 -2.65 20.52
C ASN A 222 1.12 -2.83 21.05
N THR A 223 0.97 -3.70 22.07
CA THR A 223 -0.32 -4.01 22.69
C THR A 223 -1.06 -2.75 23.18
N ALA A 224 -0.35 -1.74 23.71
CA ALA A 224 -0.97 -0.51 24.18
C ALA A 224 -1.61 0.28 23.04
N LEU A 225 -0.91 0.40 21.88
CA LEU A 225 -1.47 1.01 20.68
C LEU A 225 -2.69 0.21 20.19
N GLN A 226 -2.55 -1.11 20.10
CA GLN A 226 -3.60 -1.98 19.56
C GLN A 226 -4.87 -1.98 20.41
N THR A 227 -4.76 -1.86 21.75
CA THR A 227 -5.91 -1.96 22.66
C THR A 227 -6.44 -0.61 23.13
N LYS A 228 -5.58 0.38 23.35
CA LYS A 228 -5.90 1.68 23.96
C LYS A 228 -5.65 2.88 23.04
N GLY A 229 -4.94 2.69 21.93
CA GLY A 229 -4.69 3.77 20.97
C GLY A 229 -5.99 4.32 20.38
N PRO A 230 -6.03 5.60 20.01
CA PRO A 230 -7.19 6.19 19.37
C PRO A 230 -7.45 5.50 18.04
N LYS A 231 -8.72 5.25 17.72
CA LYS A 231 -9.14 4.63 16.47
C LYS A 231 -10.33 5.38 15.91
N THR A 232 -10.28 5.63 14.62
CA THR A 232 -11.41 6.13 13.84
C THR A 232 -11.78 5.07 12.83
N GLU A 233 -13.03 4.61 12.91
CA GLU A 233 -13.56 3.67 11.93
C GLU A 233 -13.87 4.39 10.62
N VAL A 234 -13.41 3.81 9.51
CA VAL A 234 -13.69 4.26 8.15
C VAL A 234 -14.32 3.11 7.38
N ALA A 235 -15.58 3.28 6.97
CA ALA A 235 -16.29 2.32 6.16
C ALA A 235 -16.27 2.72 4.67
N PHE A 236 -15.78 1.83 3.82
CA PHE A 236 -15.81 1.97 2.38
C PHE A 236 -16.99 1.17 1.83
N PRO A 237 -18.09 1.84 1.40
CA PRO A 237 -19.31 1.16 0.95
C PRO A 237 -19.06 0.20 -0.21
N PRO A 238 -20.06 -0.64 -0.54
CA PRO A 238 -20.06 -1.39 -1.79
C PRO A 238 -19.78 -0.49 -2.99
N SER A 239 -18.97 -0.97 -3.92
CA SER A 239 -18.49 -0.27 -5.13
C SER A 239 -17.57 0.95 -4.88
N ALA A 240 -17.35 1.38 -3.65
CA ALA A 240 -16.47 2.51 -3.39
C ALA A 240 -15.03 2.25 -3.85
N THR A 241 -14.40 3.29 -4.39
CA THR A 241 -12.97 3.34 -4.67
C THR A 241 -12.31 4.37 -3.75
N TRP A 242 -11.12 4.08 -3.22
CA TRP A 242 -10.37 5.04 -2.42
C TRP A 242 -8.88 4.98 -2.70
N MET A 243 -8.25 6.12 -2.48
CA MET A 243 -6.81 6.31 -2.62
C MET A 243 -6.22 6.72 -1.28
N VAL A 244 -5.05 6.18 -0.97
CA VAL A 244 -4.35 6.48 0.29
C VAL A 244 -2.86 6.14 0.17
N PHE A 245 -2.02 6.92 0.85
CA PHE A 245 -0.64 6.54 1.12
C PHE A 245 -0.57 5.64 2.35
N THR A 246 -0.47 4.33 2.13
CA THR A 246 -0.49 3.33 3.21
C THR A 246 0.79 3.26 4.03
N ASP A 247 1.86 3.90 3.56
CA ASP A 247 3.12 4.08 4.31
C ASP A 247 3.04 5.16 5.41
N CYS A 248 2.01 6.04 5.37
CA CYS A 248 1.82 7.07 6.39
C CYS A 248 0.47 7.04 7.09
N VAL A 249 -0.57 6.48 6.48
CA VAL A 249 -1.84 6.29 7.14
C VAL A 249 -1.82 4.93 7.85
N ALA A 250 -1.57 4.96 9.15
CA ALA A 250 -1.61 3.74 9.95
C ALA A 250 -3.04 3.21 10.01
N HIS A 251 -3.20 1.97 9.57
CA HIS A 251 -4.51 1.37 9.35
C HIS A 251 -4.55 -0.09 9.80
N ALA A 252 -5.75 -0.56 10.12
CA ALA A 252 -6.08 -1.95 10.38
C ALA A 252 -7.35 -2.31 9.59
N VAL A 253 -7.35 -3.44 8.90
CA VAL A 253 -8.50 -3.90 8.12
C VAL A 253 -9.35 -4.82 8.98
N MET A 254 -10.48 -4.31 9.46
CA MET A 254 -11.34 -5.03 10.40
C MET A 254 -12.22 -6.07 9.72
N SER A 255 -12.75 -5.73 8.54
CA SER A 255 -13.61 -6.64 7.77
C SER A 255 -13.62 -6.26 6.29
N GLY A 256 -14.10 -7.16 5.47
CA GLY A 256 -14.36 -6.95 4.04
C GLY A 256 -13.72 -8.00 3.15
N GLN A 257 -14.52 -8.45 2.20
CA GLN A 257 -14.20 -9.43 1.17
C GLN A 257 -14.23 -8.76 -0.20
N TYR A 258 -13.53 -9.32 -1.19
CA TYR A 258 -13.54 -8.88 -2.58
C TYR A 258 -13.02 -7.46 -2.81
N ALA A 259 -11.88 -7.12 -2.25
CA ALA A 259 -11.20 -5.86 -2.60
C ALA A 259 -10.17 -6.09 -3.70
N ILE A 260 -10.12 -5.18 -4.66
CA ILE A 260 -9.06 -5.11 -5.67
C ILE A 260 -8.26 -3.82 -5.48
N GLU A 261 -6.96 -3.87 -5.74
CA GLU A 261 -6.09 -2.71 -5.57
C GLU A 261 -5.01 -2.62 -6.65
N GLN A 262 -4.52 -1.39 -6.91
CA GLN A 262 -3.31 -1.12 -7.67
C GLN A 262 -2.37 -0.29 -6.79
N THR A 263 -1.09 -0.68 -6.76
CA THR A 263 -0.04 0.02 -6.00
C THR A 263 0.88 0.80 -6.94
N PHE A 264 1.24 2.02 -6.51
CA PHE A 264 2.21 2.89 -7.15
C PHE A 264 3.28 3.29 -6.13
N LEU A 265 4.55 3.25 -6.51
CA LEU A 265 5.65 3.78 -5.72
C LEU A 265 5.99 5.18 -6.25
N ILE A 266 5.69 6.20 -5.46
CA ILE A 266 5.93 7.61 -5.84
C ILE A 266 7.30 8.02 -5.30
N PRO A 267 8.29 8.27 -6.17
CA PRO A 267 9.63 8.61 -5.72
C PRO A 267 9.68 10.00 -5.06
N PRO A 268 10.64 10.27 -4.16
CA PRO A 268 10.75 11.55 -3.46
C PRO A 268 10.73 12.78 -4.37
N ARG A 269 11.36 12.69 -5.55
CA ARG A 269 11.40 13.78 -6.54
C ARG A 269 10.05 14.14 -7.18
N ALA A 270 9.04 13.29 -7.04
CA ALA A 270 7.70 13.52 -7.60
C ALA A 270 6.72 14.12 -6.59
N LEU A 271 7.07 14.16 -5.31
CA LEU A 271 6.21 14.67 -4.25
C LEU A 271 5.95 16.16 -4.40
N VAL A 272 4.74 16.60 -4.02
CA VAL A 272 4.31 17.99 -4.04
C VAL A 272 4.41 18.65 -2.65
N ALA A 273 4.37 17.85 -1.58
CA ALA A 273 4.56 18.23 -0.18
C ALA A 273 5.61 17.30 0.48
N PRO A 274 6.88 17.36 0.06
CA PRO A 274 7.92 16.44 0.54
C PRO A 274 8.20 16.56 2.04
N ASP A 275 7.86 17.67 2.67
CA ASP A 275 7.91 17.88 4.12
C ASP A 275 7.02 16.91 4.90
N ALA A 276 5.89 16.49 4.33
CA ALA A 276 4.96 15.54 4.92
C ALA A 276 5.37 14.05 4.72
N ALA A 277 6.45 13.79 3.99
CA ALA A 277 6.86 12.42 3.71
C ALA A 277 7.48 11.74 4.95
N PRO A 278 7.15 10.45 5.22
CA PRO A 278 7.69 9.71 6.35
C PRO A 278 9.20 9.79 6.50
N TYR A 279 9.96 9.71 5.39
CA TYR A 279 11.40 9.78 5.46
C TYR A 279 11.91 11.12 6.01
N ARG A 280 11.27 12.26 5.64
CA ARG A 280 11.64 13.58 6.16
C ARG A 280 11.34 13.74 7.64
N ILE A 281 10.17 13.25 8.07
CA ILE A 281 9.77 13.25 9.48
C ILE A 281 10.81 12.44 10.30
N LEU A 282 11.17 11.26 9.81
CA LEU A 282 12.14 10.38 10.49
C LEU A 282 13.57 10.95 10.47
N GLU A 283 14.01 11.60 9.39
CA GLU A 283 15.29 12.31 9.32
C GLU A 283 15.35 13.44 10.35
N GLY A 284 14.23 14.19 10.50
CA GLY A 284 14.13 15.23 11.55
C GLY A 284 14.29 14.67 12.96
N LEU A 285 13.70 13.49 13.24
CA LEU A 285 13.79 12.81 14.54
C LEU A 285 15.18 12.15 14.76
N ALA A 286 15.79 11.64 13.71
CA ALA A 286 17.11 11.00 13.77
C ALA A 286 18.27 12.01 13.79
N GLY A 287 18.04 13.25 13.32
CA GLY A 287 19.06 14.28 13.17
C GLY A 287 20.07 14.02 12.04
N ARG A 288 19.76 13.10 11.12
CA ARG A 288 20.63 12.72 9.99
C ARG A 288 19.83 12.14 8.81
N PRO A 289 20.39 12.15 7.58
CA PRO A 289 19.75 11.52 6.43
C PRO A 289 19.52 10.01 6.62
N LEU A 290 18.38 9.50 6.13
CA LEU A 290 17.99 8.10 6.19
C LEU A 290 17.68 7.52 4.81
N ALA A 291 17.12 8.33 3.90
CA ALA A 291 16.92 7.99 2.50
C ALA A 291 18.09 8.54 1.69
N GLY A 292 18.72 7.71 0.89
CA GLY A 292 19.92 8.07 0.13
C GLY A 292 19.71 9.17 -0.92
#